data_2d877a8a7455a026046bb120400df9ba
#
_entry.id   2d877a8a7455a026046bb120400df9ba
#
_cell.length_a   1.000
_cell.length_b   1.000
_cell.length_c   1.000
_cell.angle_alpha   90.00
_cell.angle_beta   90.00
_cell.angle_gamma   90.00
#
_symmetry.space_group_name_H-M   'P 1'
#
loop_
_entity.id
_entity.type
_entity.pdbx_description
1 polymer ?
#
loop_
_entity_poly.entity_id
_entity_poly.type
_entity_poly.pdbx_seq_one_letter_code
_entity_poly.pdbx_strand_id
1 'polypeptide(L)'
;MNRQEELKFFRDKVEQIRRYKLANYLAKRDIADILLMEDLETESRHSLAHNHELLERIDLLLGILEGIGELIIEFKEQEAI
;
A
#
# COMPACT_ATOMS: atom_id res chain seq x y z
N MET A 1 24.19 -11.67 -6.36
CA MET A 1 23.55 -10.50 -7.03
C MET A 1 24.52 -9.34 -7.00
N ASN A 2 24.78 -8.69 -8.14
CA ASN A 2 25.64 -7.50 -8.16
C ASN A 2 24.83 -6.25 -7.74
N ARG A 3 25.55 -5.12 -7.58
CA ARG A 3 24.92 -3.88 -7.09
C ARG A 3 23.78 -3.38 -7.98
N GLN A 4 23.95 -3.44 -9.31
CA GLN A 4 22.93 -2.98 -10.25
C GLN A 4 21.69 -3.89 -10.19
N GLU A 5 21.88 -5.19 -10.05
CA GLU A 5 20.78 -6.13 -9.89
C GLU A 5 20.05 -5.90 -8.57
N GLU A 6 20.77 -5.62 -7.48
CA GLU A 6 20.18 -5.29 -6.20
C GLU A 6 19.36 -4.02 -6.28
N LEU A 7 19.89 -2.97 -6.91
CA LEU A 7 19.18 -1.71 -7.10
C LEU A 7 17.88 -1.92 -7.89
N LYS A 8 17.96 -2.69 -8.98
CA LYS A 8 16.78 -3.01 -9.78
C LYS A 8 15.75 -3.76 -8.94
N PHE A 9 16.21 -4.75 -8.18
CA PHE A 9 15.33 -5.55 -7.31
C PHE A 9 14.55 -4.65 -6.34
N PHE A 10 15.24 -3.74 -5.64
CA PHE A 10 14.57 -2.87 -4.67
C PHE A 10 13.68 -1.83 -5.34
N ARG A 11 14.09 -1.29 -6.49
CA ARG A 11 13.24 -0.36 -7.25
C ARG A 11 11.95 -1.05 -7.71
N ASP A 12 12.05 -2.29 -8.20
CA ASP A 12 10.89 -3.07 -8.61
C ASP A 12 9.96 -3.35 -7.42
N LYS A 13 10.52 -3.65 -6.24
CA LYS A 13 9.73 -3.87 -5.03
C LYS A 13 9.02 -2.60 -4.56
N VAL A 14 9.68 -1.46 -4.59
CA VAL A 14 9.07 -0.18 -4.23
C VAL A 14 7.93 0.15 -5.20
N GLU A 15 8.14 -0.08 -6.49
CA GLU A 15 7.09 0.12 -7.50
C GLU A 15 5.88 -0.78 -7.24
N GLN A 16 6.12 -2.03 -6.87
CA GLN A 16 5.05 -2.97 -6.52
C GLN A 16 4.26 -2.50 -5.29
N ILE A 17 4.96 -1.98 -4.27
CA ILE A 17 4.32 -1.42 -3.07
C ILE A 17 3.43 -0.23 -3.45
N ARG A 18 3.90 0.64 -4.34
CA ARG A 18 3.11 1.78 -4.82
C ARG A 18 1.84 1.34 -5.53
N ARG A 19 1.90 0.25 -6.30
CA ARG A 19 0.72 -0.34 -6.94
C ARG A 19 -0.27 -0.88 -5.91
N TYR A 20 0.24 -1.52 -4.87
CA TYR A 20 -0.60 -1.99 -3.76
C TYR A 20 -1.27 -0.84 -3.03
N LYS A 21 -0.55 0.25 -2.81
CA LYS A 21 -1.11 1.46 -2.18
C LYS A 21 -2.26 2.01 -3.02
N LEU A 22 -2.11 2.06 -4.33
CA LEU A 22 -3.17 2.52 -5.22
C LEU A 22 -4.38 1.60 -5.18
N ALA A 23 -4.16 0.28 -5.27
CA ALA A 23 -5.24 -0.70 -5.19
C ALA A 23 -5.99 -0.59 -3.87
N ASN A 24 -5.26 -0.42 -2.77
CA ASN A 24 -5.83 -0.26 -1.43
C ASN A 24 -6.68 1.02 -1.34
N TYR A 25 -6.19 2.11 -1.89
CA TYR A 25 -6.91 3.38 -1.95
C TYR A 25 -8.24 3.23 -2.71
N LEU A 26 -8.20 2.59 -3.88
CA LEU A 26 -9.40 2.37 -4.69
C LEU A 26 -10.42 1.49 -3.97
N ALA A 27 -9.94 0.44 -3.28
CA ALA A 27 -10.80 -0.44 -2.51
C ALA A 27 -11.48 0.32 -1.35
N LYS A 28 -10.73 1.16 -0.64
CA LYS A 28 -11.30 1.98 0.44
C LYS A 28 -12.36 2.96 -0.08
N ARG A 29 -12.09 3.57 -1.23
CA ARG A 29 -13.03 4.48 -1.87
C ARG A 29 -14.33 3.78 -2.25
N ASP A 30 -14.22 2.58 -2.82
CA ASP A 30 -15.39 1.81 -3.22
C ASP A 30 -16.23 1.39 -1.99
N ILE A 31 -15.58 0.99 -0.91
CA ILE A 31 -16.27 0.67 0.35
C ILE A 31 -16.97 1.91 0.90
N ALA A 32 -16.31 3.05 0.90
CA ALA A 32 -16.90 4.30 1.38
C ALA A 32 -18.15 4.67 0.58
N ASP A 33 -18.11 4.48 -0.76
CA ASP A 33 -19.25 4.73 -1.61
C ASP A 33 -20.42 3.80 -1.29
N ILE A 34 -20.15 2.52 -1.05
CA ILE A 34 -21.19 1.55 -0.67
C ILE A 34 -21.80 1.91 0.68
N LEU A 35 -20.99 2.38 1.63
CA LEU A 35 -21.48 2.77 2.97
C LEU A 35 -22.43 3.96 2.93
N LEU A 36 -22.48 4.72 1.84
CA LEU A 36 -23.43 5.80 1.65
C LEU A 36 -24.82 5.32 1.22
N MET A 37 -24.99 4.05 0.88
CA MET A 37 -26.29 3.50 0.49
C MET A 37 -27.23 3.45 1.67
N GLU A 38 -28.44 3.99 1.50
CA GLU A 38 -29.42 4.09 2.59
C GLU A 38 -30.04 2.76 2.98
N ASP A 39 -30.17 1.84 2.05
CA ASP A 39 -30.85 0.55 2.23
C ASP A 39 -29.89 -0.59 2.57
N LEU A 40 -28.65 -0.28 2.92
CA LEU A 40 -27.65 -1.29 3.27
C LEU A 40 -27.99 -1.93 4.64
N GLU A 41 -27.98 -3.26 4.68
CA GLU A 41 -28.23 -4.00 5.90
C GLU A 41 -27.18 -3.69 6.98
N THR A 42 -27.60 -3.71 8.24
CA THR A 42 -26.73 -3.38 9.37
C THR A 42 -25.48 -4.26 9.44
N GLU A 43 -25.63 -5.57 9.23
CA GLU A 43 -24.51 -6.50 9.27
C GLU A 43 -23.52 -6.22 8.14
N SER A 44 -24.03 -5.95 6.93
CA SER A 44 -23.20 -5.59 5.78
C SER A 44 -22.45 -4.30 6.05
N ARG A 45 -23.13 -3.32 6.64
CA ARG A 45 -22.53 -2.03 7.00
C ARG A 45 -21.39 -2.19 8.00
N HIS A 46 -21.60 -3.02 9.04
CA HIS A 46 -20.57 -3.30 10.04
C HIS A 46 -19.36 -4.01 9.42
N SER A 47 -19.59 -5.00 8.56
CA SER A 47 -18.52 -5.73 7.88
C SER A 47 -17.69 -4.83 6.97
N LEU A 48 -18.36 -3.97 6.20
CA LEU A 48 -17.69 -3.03 5.30
C LEU A 48 -16.89 -1.99 6.07
N ALA A 49 -17.46 -1.46 7.16
CA ALA A 49 -16.76 -0.50 8.00
C ALA A 49 -15.51 -1.11 8.63
N HIS A 50 -15.60 -2.36 9.08
CA HIS A 50 -14.47 -3.10 9.64
C HIS A 50 -13.39 -3.32 8.56
N ASN A 51 -13.80 -3.73 7.37
CA ASN A 51 -12.86 -3.93 6.26
C ASN A 51 -12.18 -2.61 5.85
N HIS A 52 -12.91 -1.50 5.84
CA HIS A 52 -12.33 -0.18 5.57
C HIS A 52 -11.25 0.15 6.59
N GLU A 53 -11.49 -0.11 7.87
CA GLU A 53 -10.52 0.11 8.94
C GLU A 53 -9.26 -0.75 8.75
N LEU A 54 -9.43 -2.04 8.38
CA LEU A 54 -8.30 -2.91 8.09
C LEU A 54 -7.47 -2.40 6.92
N LEU A 55 -8.11 -1.90 5.86
CA LEU A 55 -7.42 -1.34 4.70
C LEU A 55 -6.64 -0.07 5.07
N GLU A 56 -7.15 0.74 6.00
CA GLU A 56 -6.41 1.90 6.51
C GLU A 56 -5.13 1.49 7.24
N ARG A 57 -5.19 0.43 8.04
CA ARG A 57 -4.01 -0.13 8.70
C ARG A 57 -3.00 -0.67 7.70
N ILE A 58 -3.48 -1.36 6.67
CA ILE A 58 -2.62 -1.88 5.59
C ILE A 58 -1.95 -0.72 4.87
N ASP A 59 -2.66 0.38 4.62
CA ASP A 59 -2.09 1.55 3.98
C ASP A 59 -0.92 2.12 4.78
N LEU A 60 -1.04 2.20 6.10
CA LEU A 60 0.04 2.64 6.97
C LEU A 60 1.26 1.72 6.86
N LEU A 61 1.04 0.40 6.87
CA LEU A 61 2.13 -0.58 6.72
C LEU A 61 2.80 -0.47 5.36
N LEU A 62 2.04 -0.30 4.30
CA LEU A 62 2.58 -0.11 2.95
C LEU A 62 3.42 1.16 2.87
N GLY A 63 2.98 2.23 3.52
CA GLY A 63 3.75 3.48 3.59
C GLY A 63 5.09 3.29 4.28
N ILE A 64 5.12 2.54 5.38
CA ILE A 64 6.36 2.22 6.10
C ILE A 64 7.29 1.40 5.21
N LEU A 65 6.77 0.37 4.54
CA LEU A 65 7.56 -0.49 3.65
C LEU A 65 8.12 0.31 2.48
N GLU A 66 7.33 1.20 1.89
CA GLU A 66 7.80 2.07 0.83
C GLU A 66 8.96 2.94 1.30
N GLY A 67 8.83 3.56 2.47
CA GLY A 67 9.88 4.39 3.05
C GLY A 67 11.17 3.62 3.31
N ILE A 68 11.07 2.40 3.84
CA ILE A 68 12.22 1.53 4.06
C ILE A 68 12.89 1.19 2.74
N GLY A 69 12.09 0.82 1.72
CA GLY A 69 12.61 0.50 0.39
C GLY A 69 13.36 1.67 -0.24
N GLU A 70 12.81 2.87 -0.12
CA GLU A 70 13.46 4.09 -0.63
C GLU A 70 14.78 4.37 0.07
N LEU A 71 14.84 4.17 1.41
CA LEU A 71 16.09 4.34 2.16
C LEU A 71 17.14 3.33 1.72
N ILE A 72 16.77 2.08 1.49
CA ILE A 72 17.69 1.05 1.01
C ILE A 72 18.25 1.43 -0.37
N ILE A 73 17.40 1.90 -1.27
CA ILE A 73 17.79 2.34 -2.61
C ILE A 73 18.77 3.50 -2.50
N GLU A 74 18.45 4.51 -1.72
CA GLU A 74 19.29 5.69 -1.51
C GLU A 74 20.67 5.29 -0.98
N PHE A 75 20.70 4.41 0.02
CA PHE A 75 21.94 3.91 0.61
C PHE A 75 22.80 3.20 -0.44
N LYS A 76 22.20 2.32 -1.23
CA LYS A 76 22.91 1.60 -2.28
C LYS A 76 23.39 2.50 -3.41
N GLU A 77 22.64 3.53 -3.74
CA GLU A 77 23.06 4.52 -4.73
C GLU A 77 24.28 5.30 -4.24
N GLN A 78 24.33 5.64 -2.95
CA GLN A 78 25.48 6.31 -2.35
C GLN A 78 26.72 5.40 -2.36
N GLU A 79 26.55 4.11 -2.12
CA GLU A 79 27.66 3.15 -2.22
C GLU A 79 28.24 3.03 -3.63
N ALA A 80 27.47 3.38 -4.66
CA ALA A 80 27.88 3.29 -6.06
C ALA A 80 28.89 4.39 -6.45
N ILE A 81 29.05 5.41 -5.63
CA ILE A 81 30.00 6.49 -5.84
C ILE A 81 31.32 6.13 -5.18
#